data_469fb81bf03c72dd0dbe952afcad5af1
#
_entry.id   469fb81bf03c72dd0dbe952afcad5af1
#
_cell.length_a   1.000
_cell.length_b   1.000
_cell.length_c   1.000
_cell.angle_alpha   90.00
_cell.angle_beta   90.00
_cell.angle_gamma   90.00
#
_symmetry.space_group_name_H-M   'P 1'
#
loop_
_entity.id
_entity.type
_entity.pdbx_description
1 polymer ?
#
loop_
_entity_poly.entity_id
_entity_poly.type
_entity_poly.pdbx_seq_one_letter_code
_entity_poly.pdbx_strand_id
1 'polypeptide(L)'
;MSHRFIELDASTPAAECDATLALVESLHRQLRPKIPAPYADYLKQMFAEDVRMSVLLEGDVPKALGVWRVRLTTYQGRRFYVDDLVTDENSRGGGHGGILLAHLEGHAKALGSDYFTLDSGTHRTLAHRFYFRHGMTIASFAFQKALTDRF
;
A
#
# COMPACT_ATOMS: atom_id res chain seq x y z
N MET A 1 -4.14 17.27 -14.96
CA MET A 1 -4.11 15.90 -15.52
C MET A 1 -5.05 15.02 -14.72
N SER A 2 -5.70 14.10 -15.42
CA SER A 2 -6.62 13.18 -14.75
C SER A 2 -5.87 12.09 -13.99
N HIS A 3 -6.41 11.75 -12.84
CA HIS A 3 -5.95 10.60 -12.06
C HIS A 3 -6.78 9.37 -12.42
N ARG A 4 -6.14 8.21 -12.45
CA ARG A 4 -6.81 6.93 -12.58
C ARG A 4 -6.14 5.90 -11.68
N PHE A 5 -6.86 4.85 -11.36
CA PHE A 5 -6.36 3.77 -10.51
C PHE A 5 -6.31 2.46 -11.26
N ILE A 6 -5.28 1.66 -10.98
CA ILE A 6 -5.20 0.26 -11.38
C ILE A 6 -5.24 -0.57 -10.10
N GLU A 7 -6.10 -1.58 -10.09
CA GLU A 7 -6.23 -2.52 -8.97
C GLU A 7 -5.65 -3.87 -9.37
N LEU A 8 -4.77 -4.42 -8.53
CA LEU A 8 -4.20 -5.75 -8.73
C LEU A 8 -4.58 -6.68 -7.57
N ASP A 9 -4.94 -7.90 -7.92
CA ASP A 9 -5.16 -9.01 -6.98
C ASP A 9 -4.92 -10.35 -7.68
N ALA A 10 -5.20 -11.45 -7.00
CA ALA A 10 -4.99 -12.78 -7.54
C ALA A 10 -5.82 -13.07 -8.81
N SER A 11 -6.91 -12.33 -9.03
CA SER A 11 -7.79 -12.52 -10.21
C SER A 11 -7.40 -11.67 -11.42
N THR A 12 -6.44 -10.76 -11.28
CA THR A 12 -5.99 -9.91 -12.38
C THR A 12 -5.37 -10.77 -13.50
N PRO A 13 -5.76 -10.56 -14.78
CA PRO A 13 -5.15 -11.29 -15.88
C PRO A 13 -3.64 -11.16 -15.90
N ALA A 14 -2.93 -12.25 -16.20
CA ALA A 14 -1.47 -12.32 -16.08
C ALA A 14 -0.74 -11.23 -16.86
N ALA A 15 -1.16 -10.94 -18.08
CA ALA A 15 -0.53 -9.93 -18.93
C ALA A 15 -0.67 -8.52 -18.33
N GLU A 16 -1.84 -8.19 -17.80
CA GLU A 16 -2.10 -6.90 -17.14
C GLU A 16 -1.30 -6.80 -15.82
N CYS A 17 -1.29 -7.86 -15.04
CA CYS A 17 -0.53 -7.93 -13.80
C CYS A 17 0.97 -7.71 -14.07
N ASP A 18 1.54 -8.44 -15.01
CA ASP A 18 2.96 -8.33 -15.36
C ASP A 18 3.32 -6.92 -15.85
N ALA A 19 2.51 -6.34 -16.71
CA ALA A 19 2.74 -4.99 -17.22
C ALA A 19 2.71 -3.94 -16.11
N THR A 20 1.73 -4.02 -15.20
CA THR A 20 1.61 -3.08 -14.10
C THR A 20 2.74 -3.25 -13.10
N LEU A 21 3.12 -4.48 -12.75
CA LEU A 21 4.22 -4.74 -11.83
C LEU A 21 5.55 -4.23 -12.39
N ALA A 22 5.80 -4.41 -13.69
CA ALA A 22 6.98 -3.84 -14.34
C ALA A 22 7.01 -2.30 -14.27
N LEU A 23 5.84 -1.67 -14.37
CA LEU A 23 5.70 -0.22 -14.32
C LEU A 23 5.99 0.35 -12.93
N VAL A 24 5.61 -0.36 -11.87
CA VAL A 24 5.64 0.17 -10.50
C VAL A 24 6.82 -0.30 -9.65
N GLU A 25 7.64 -1.22 -10.13
CA GLU A 25 8.72 -1.80 -9.32
C GLU A 25 9.65 -0.73 -8.72
N SER A 26 10.11 0.22 -9.53
CA SER A 26 11.03 1.26 -9.05
C SER A 26 10.39 2.16 -8.00
N LEU A 27 9.10 2.48 -8.17
CA LEU A 27 8.34 3.25 -7.18
C LEU A 27 8.21 2.49 -5.86
N HIS A 28 7.83 1.21 -5.91
CA HIS A 28 7.67 0.39 -4.71
C HIS A 28 8.99 0.25 -3.95
N ARG A 29 10.09 0.10 -4.67
CA ARG A 29 11.42 -0.03 -4.07
C ARG A 29 11.94 1.26 -3.44
N GLN A 30 11.36 2.42 -3.72
CA GLN A 30 11.66 3.65 -2.96
C GLN A 30 11.33 3.48 -1.47
N LEU A 31 10.25 2.76 -1.15
CA LEU A 31 9.87 2.45 0.23
C LEU A 31 10.51 1.15 0.72
N ARG A 32 10.53 0.12 -0.13
CA ARG A 32 10.97 -1.24 0.23
C ARG A 32 12.07 -1.71 -0.72
N PRO A 33 13.30 -1.23 -0.53
CA PRO A 33 14.39 -1.59 -1.45
C PRO A 33 14.78 -3.07 -1.41
N LYS A 34 14.43 -3.79 -0.34
CA LYS A 34 14.81 -5.19 -0.14
C LYS A 34 13.75 -6.20 -0.57
N ILE A 35 12.71 -5.79 -1.29
CA ILE A 35 11.75 -6.75 -1.84
C ILE A 35 12.53 -7.80 -2.63
N PRO A 36 12.32 -9.12 -2.36
CA PRO A 36 13.04 -10.16 -3.07
C PRO A 36 12.83 -10.10 -4.58
N ALA A 37 13.88 -10.48 -5.33
CA ALA A 37 13.82 -10.63 -6.78
C ALA A 37 13.49 -12.09 -7.13
N PRO A 38 12.75 -12.37 -8.21
CA PRO A 38 12.11 -11.38 -9.10
C PRO A 38 10.91 -10.69 -8.44
N TYR A 39 10.84 -9.39 -8.59
CA TYR A 39 9.80 -8.57 -7.96
C TYR A 39 8.38 -9.06 -8.28
N ALA A 40 8.10 -9.29 -9.57
CA ALA A 40 6.77 -9.72 -10.00
C ALA A 40 6.35 -11.05 -9.36
N ASP A 41 7.27 -12.01 -9.27
CA ASP A 41 7.00 -13.32 -8.68
C ASP A 41 6.67 -13.18 -7.19
N TYR A 42 7.40 -12.33 -6.49
CA TYR A 42 7.17 -12.09 -5.06
C TYR A 42 5.79 -11.44 -4.82
N LEU A 43 5.44 -10.43 -5.60
CA LEU A 43 4.14 -9.78 -5.49
C LEU A 43 2.99 -10.75 -5.83
N LYS A 44 3.16 -11.61 -6.81
CA LYS A 44 2.17 -12.63 -7.14
C LYS A 44 1.94 -13.63 -6.00
N GLN A 45 3.01 -13.99 -5.27
CA GLN A 45 2.86 -14.79 -4.05
C GLN A 45 2.02 -14.06 -3.01
N MET A 46 2.25 -12.78 -2.83
CA MET A 46 1.45 -11.95 -1.91
C MET A 46 -0.02 -11.92 -2.35
N PHE A 47 -0.28 -11.72 -3.65
CA PHE A 47 -1.66 -11.72 -4.16
C PHE A 47 -2.35 -13.07 -3.93
N ALA A 48 -1.62 -14.18 -4.01
CA ALA A 48 -2.16 -15.50 -3.69
C ALA A 48 -2.54 -15.66 -2.22
N GLU A 49 -2.03 -14.79 -1.33
CA GLU A 49 -2.36 -14.71 0.10
C GLU A 49 -3.37 -13.58 0.39
N ASP A 50 -4.22 -13.25 -0.58
CA ASP A 50 -5.27 -12.24 -0.47
C ASP A 50 -4.77 -10.81 -0.26
N VAL A 51 -3.52 -10.53 -0.58
CA VAL A 51 -2.99 -9.17 -0.60
C VAL A 51 -3.38 -8.50 -1.92
N ARG A 52 -3.62 -7.21 -1.89
CA ARG A 52 -4.03 -6.42 -3.04
C ARG A 52 -3.17 -5.18 -3.19
N MET A 53 -3.16 -4.62 -4.38
CA MET A 53 -2.42 -3.40 -4.67
C MET A 53 -3.29 -2.42 -5.43
N SER A 54 -3.28 -1.16 -5.01
CA SER A 54 -3.88 -0.05 -5.72
C SER A 54 -2.79 0.89 -6.20
N VAL A 55 -2.81 1.23 -7.48
CA VAL A 55 -1.81 2.12 -8.10
C VAL A 55 -2.50 3.38 -8.58
N LEU A 56 -2.01 4.54 -8.16
CA LEU A 56 -2.47 5.84 -8.64
C LEU A 56 -1.58 6.30 -9.79
N LEU A 57 -2.19 6.57 -10.93
CA LEU A 57 -1.50 7.13 -12.08
C LEU A 57 -2.00 8.55 -12.37
N GLU A 58 -1.09 9.37 -12.82
CA GLU A 58 -1.39 10.65 -13.44
C GLU A 58 -0.97 10.54 -14.90
N GLY A 59 -1.96 10.55 -15.81
CA GLY A 59 -1.70 10.06 -17.16
C GLY A 59 -1.32 8.57 -17.12
N ASP A 60 -0.16 8.23 -17.68
CA ASP A 60 0.37 6.87 -17.66
C ASP A 60 1.54 6.71 -16.67
N VAL A 61 1.78 7.71 -15.82
CA VAL A 61 2.90 7.71 -14.88
C VAL A 61 2.41 7.34 -13.49
N PRO A 62 2.94 6.27 -12.86
CA PRO A 62 2.58 5.92 -11.50
C PRO A 62 3.14 6.96 -10.51
N LYS A 63 2.26 7.48 -9.66
CA LYS A 63 2.58 8.53 -8.69
C LYS A 63 2.54 8.02 -7.25
N ALA A 64 1.75 7.02 -6.99
CA ALA A 64 1.65 6.42 -5.66
C ALA A 64 1.11 5.00 -5.78
N LEU A 65 1.39 4.17 -4.79
CA LEU A 65 0.77 2.86 -4.66
C LEU A 65 0.54 2.50 -3.20
N GLY A 66 -0.46 1.66 -2.98
CA GLY A 66 -0.75 1.05 -1.69
C GLY A 66 -0.85 -0.45 -1.82
N VAL A 67 -0.25 -1.16 -0.88
CA VAL A 67 -0.42 -2.61 -0.73
C VAL A 67 -1.25 -2.83 0.52
N TRP A 68 -2.32 -3.60 0.42
CA TRP A 68 -3.30 -3.71 1.49
C TRP A 68 -3.97 -5.08 1.55
N ARG A 69 -4.56 -5.37 2.70
CA ARG A 69 -5.30 -6.60 2.95
C ARG A 69 -6.44 -6.35 3.93
N VAL A 70 -7.44 -7.23 3.92
CA VAL A 70 -8.56 -7.18 4.85
C VAL A 70 -8.59 -8.49 5.64
N ARG A 71 -8.74 -8.38 6.96
CA ARG A 71 -8.81 -9.54 7.86
C ARG A 71 -9.88 -9.33 8.91
N LEU A 72 -10.55 -10.42 9.28
CA LEU A 72 -11.41 -10.43 10.45
C LEU A 72 -10.56 -10.63 11.70
N THR A 73 -10.73 -9.76 12.68
CA THR A 73 -9.98 -9.76 13.93
C THR A 73 -10.90 -9.80 15.13
N THR A 74 -10.35 -10.19 16.28
CA THR A 74 -11.13 -10.31 17.51
C THR A 74 -11.41 -8.97 18.20
N TYR A 75 -10.61 -7.93 17.91
CA TYR A 75 -10.73 -6.66 18.65
C TYR A 75 -11.10 -5.46 17.77
N GLN A 76 -10.91 -5.56 16.45
CA GLN A 76 -11.26 -4.49 15.51
C GLN A 76 -12.27 -4.92 14.44
N GLY A 77 -12.85 -6.12 14.60
CA GLY A 77 -13.78 -6.64 13.60
C GLY A 77 -13.06 -6.84 12.26
N ARG A 78 -13.63 -6.33 11.18
CA ARG A 78 -13.02 -6.38 9.87
C ARG A 78 -12.02 -5.24 9.73
N ARG A 79 -10.75 -5.60 9.68
CA ARG A 79 -9.63 -4.66 9.67
C ARG A 79 -9.07 -4.51 8.26
N PHE A 80 -9.12 -3.29 7.74
CA PHE A 80 -8.39 -2.94 6.51
C PHE A 80 -6.98 -2.50 6.93
N TYR A 81 -5.97 -3.21 6.44
CA TYR A 81 -4.59 -2.98 6.81
C TYR A 81 -3.76 -2.61 5.60
N VAL A 82 -3.11 -1.45 5.64
CA VAL A 82 -2.20 -1.00 4.59
C VAL A 82 -0.79 -1.44 4.95
N ASP A 83 -0.24 -2.40 4.19
CA ASP A 83 1.13 -2.87 4.37
C ASP A 83 2.14 -1.81 3.92
N ASP A 84 1.90 -1.21 2.76
CA ASP A 84 2.79 -0.22 2.15
C ASP A 84 1.97 0.93 1.59
N LEU A 85 2.43 2.14 1.83
CA LEU A 85 1.92 3.37 1.22
C LEU A 85 3.11 4.20 0.79
N VAL A 86 3.28 4.38 -0.51
CA VAL A 86 4.41 5.13 -1.05
C VAL A 86 3.96 6.09 -2.14
N THR A 87 4.52 7.30 -2.10
CA THR A 87 4.40 8.29 -3.18
C THR A 87 5.76 8.49 -3.81
N ASP A 88 5.77 8.72 -5.12
CA ASP A 88 7.01 8.97 -5.85
C ASP A 88 7.75 10.17 -5.24
N GLU A 89 9.01 9.95 -4.88
CA GLU A 89 9.86 10.96 -4.24
C GLU A 89 10.03 12.22 -5.10
N ASN A 90 9.96 12.08 -6.41
CA ASN A 90 10.07 13.19 -7.36
C ASN A 90 8.76 13.96 -7.53
N SER A 91 7.66 13.50 -6.94
CA SER A 91 6.32 14.09 -7.08
C SER A 91 5.70 14.43 -5.72
N ARG A 92 6.46 14.40 -4.64
CA ARG A 92 5.97 14.76 -3.29
C ARG A 92 5.52 16.21 -3.27
N GLY A 93 4.47 16.48 -2.48
CA GLY A 93 3.84 17.78 -2.43
C GLY A 93 2.70 17.97 -3.44
N GLY A 94 2.50 17.02 -4.37
CA GLY A 94 1.41 17.07 -5.35
C GLY A 94 0.06 16.53 -4.86
N GLY A 95 -0.04 16.13 -3.59
CA GLY A 95 -1.27 15.61 -3.00
C GLY A 95 -1.59 14.16 -3.34
N HIS A 96 -0.71 13.43 -3.99
CA HIS A 96 -0.96 12.06 -4.43
C HIS A 96 -1.19 11.10 -3.26
N GLY A 97 -0.47 11.29 -2.15
CA GLY A 97 -0.66 10.48 -0.93
C GLY A 97 -2.08 10.60 -0.38
N GLY A 98 -2.61 11.82 -0.31
CA GLY A 98 -3.98 12.06 0.17
C GLY A 98 -5.03 11.48 -0.78
N ILE A 99 -4.82 11.59 -2.08
CA ILE A 99 -5.71 11.00 -3.10
C ILE A 99 -5.74 9.48 -2.95
N LEU A 100 -4.58 8.85 -2.82
CA LEU A 100 -4.49 7.41 -2.63
C LEU A 100 -5.12 6.98 -1.32
N LEU A 101 -4.84 7.68 -0.22
CA LEU A 101 -5.40 7.35 1.10
C LEU A 101 -6.94 7.39 1.06
N ALA A 102 -7.52 8.42 0.47
CA ALA A 102 -8.97 8.53 0.31
C ALA A 102 -9.55 7.38 -0.52
N HIS A 103 -8.85 6.99 -1.58
CA HIS A 103 -9.25 5.85 -2.42
C HIS A 103 -9.24 4.54 -1.61
N LEU A 104 -8.21 4.31 -0.81
CA LEU A 104 -8.10 3.11 0.04
C LEU A 104 -9.18 3.11 1.13
N GLU A 105 -9.47 4.26 1.74
CA GLU A 105 -10.58 4.36 2.70
C GLU A 105 -11.92 4.03 2.02
N GLY A 106 -12.10 4.44 0.77
CA GLY A 106 -13.27 4.07 -0.02
C GLY A 106 -13.39 2.56 -0.21
N HIS A 107 -12.29 1.88 -0.51
CA HIS A 107 -12.26 0.40 -0.55
C HIS A 107 -12.62 -0.21 0.80
N ALA A 108 -12.03 0.31 1.88
CA ALA A 108 -12.29 -0.19 3.23
C ALA A 108 -13.77 -0.12 3.58
N LYS A 109 -14.41 1.00 3.30
CA LYS A 109 -15.85 1.19 3.54
C LYS A 109 -16.70 0.27 2.67
N ALA A 110 -16.37 0.15 1.38
CA ALA A 110 -17.09 -0.72 0.45
C ALA A 110 -17.00 -2.20 0.84
N LEU A 111 -15.90 -2.61 1.47
CA LEU A 111 -15.69 -3.97 1.95
C LEU A 111 -16.24 -4.21 3.36
N GLY A 112 -16.92 -3.23 3.95
CA GLY A 112 -17.51 -3.35 5.28
C GLY A 112 -16.47 -3.39 6.41
N SER A 113 -15.33 -2.73 6.23
CA SER A 113 -14.29 -2.70 7.25
C SER A 113 -14.69 -1.80 8.42
N ASP A 114 -14.38 -2.25 9.63
CA ASP A 114 -14.65 -1.50 10.85
C ASP A 114 -13.50 -0.53 11.20
N TYR A 115 -12.27 -0.87 10.79
CA TYR A 115 -11.08 -0.06 11.04
C TYR A 115 -10.19 0.00 9.79
N PHE A 116 -9.59 1.16 9.60
CA PHE A 116 -8.55 1.42 8.60
C PHE A 116 -7.24 1.64 9.34
N THR A 117 -6.24 0.78 9.12
CA THR A 117 -5.02 0.75 9.92
C THR A 117 -3.77 0.63 9.04
N LEU A 118 -2.66 1.09 9.59
CA LEU A 118 -1.33 0.88 9.04
C LEU A 118 -0.29 0.96 10.16
N ASP A 119 0.91 0.47 9.89
CA ASP A 119 2.07 0.70 10.74
C ASP A 119 3.04 1.65 10.03
N SER A 120 3.72 2.49 10.79
CA SER A 120 4.73 3.40 10.26
C SER A 120 5.96 3.38 11.16
N GLY A 121 7.14 3.30 10.55
CA GLY A 121 8.39 3.33 11.31
C GLY A 121 8.48 4.55 12.21
N THR A 122 9.02 4.38 13.42
CA THR A 122 9.09 5.44 14.42
C THR A 122 9.89 6.65 13.98
N HIS A 123 10.82 6.46 13.03
CA HIS A 123 11.68 7.52 12.49
C HIS A 123 11.03 8.34 11.36
N ARG A 124 9.87 7.89 10.82
CA ARG A 124 9.22 8.53 9.68
C ARG A 124 8.29 9.66 10.11
N THR A 125 8.87 10.71 10.68
CA THR A 125 8.10 11.80 11.31
C THR A 125 7.22 12.58 10.33
N LEU A 126 7.63 12.76 9.09
CA LEU A 126 6.81 13.41 8.07
C LEU A 126 5.59 12.58 7.69
N ALA A 127 5.75 11.26 7.61
CA ALA A 127 4.64 10.35 7.38
C ALA A 127 3.64 10.41 8.55
N HIS A 128 4.13 10.46 9.79
CA HIS A 128 3.25 10.59 10.97
C HIS A 128 2.42 11.86 10.91
N ARG A 129 3.02 12.98 10.54
CA ARG A 129 2.28 14.24 10.37
C ARG A 129 1.20 14.13 9.31
N PHE A 130 1.49 13.47 8.21
CA PHE A 130 0.52 13.19 7.16
C PHE A 130 -0.66 12.37 7.69
N TYR A 131 -0.41 11.30 8.44
CA TYR A 131 -1.47 10.46 9.02
C TYR A 131 -2.31 11.23 10.02
N PHE A 132 -1.71 12.02 10.88
CA PHE A 132 -2.45 12.87 11.83
C PHE A 132 -3.37 13.86 11.11
N ARG A 133 -2.89 14.48 10.03
CA ARG A 133 -3.73 15.41 9.24
C ARG A 133 -4.93 14.70 8.59
N HIS A 134 -4.83 13.41 8.35
CA HIS A 134 -5.91 12.61 7.78
C HIS A 134 -6.76 11.90 8.84
N GLY A 135 -6.69 12.34 10.09
CA GLY A 135 -7.56 11.87 11.16
C GLY A 135 -7.15 10.55 11.80
N MET A 136 -5.96 10.05 11.50
CA MET A 136 -5.46 8.82 12.13
C MET A 136 -4.79 9.14 13.47
N THR A 137 -4.78 8.16 14.36
CA THR A 137 -4.14 8.24 15.68
C THR A 137 -3.19 7.07 15.88
N ILE A 138 -2.22 7.23 16.77
CA ILE A 138 -1.36 6.11 17.18
C ILE A 138 -2.16 5.28 18.20
N ALA A 139 -2.55 4.08 17.78
CA ALA A 139 -3.41 3.21 18.59
C ALA A 139 -2.64 2.13 19.33
N SER A 140 -1.44 1.75 18.86
CA SER A 140 -0.65 0.67 19.44
C SER A 140 0.80 0.81 19.04
N PHE A 141 1.67 0.04 19.72
CA PHE A 141 3.07 -0.11 19.34
C PHE A 141 3.26 -1.48 18.70
N ALA A 142 3.93 -1.52 17.56
CA ALA A 142 4.28 -2.77 16.88
C ALA A 142 5.59 -3.31 17.47
N PHE A 143 5.57 -4.57 17.95
CA PHE A 143 6.75 -5.26 18.42
C PHE A 143 7.20 -6.27 17.38
N GLN A 144 8.52 -6.35 17.14
CA GLN A 144 9.07 -7.29 16.17
C GLN A 144 10.34 -7.95 16.68
N LYS A 145 10.60 -9.17 16.22
CA LYS A 145 11.85 -9.89 16.39
C LYS A 145 12.18 -10.55 15.07
N ALA A 146 13.32 -10.23 14.48
CA ALA A 146 13.77 -10.89 13.26
C ALA A 146 14.05 -12.38 13.56
N LEU A 147 13.51 -13.25 12.71
CA LEU A 147 13.77 -14.69 12.78
C LEU A 147 14.74 -15.15 11.69
N THR A 148 15.01 -14.29 10.74
CA THR A 148 15.99 -14.47 9.66
C THR A 148 16.71 -13.15 9.42
N ASP A 149 17.75 -13.16 8.61
CA ASP A 149 18.47 -11.96 8.17
C ASP A 149 18.19 -11.58 6.71
N ARG A 150 17.06 -12.07 6.14
CA ARG A 150 16.70 -11.88 4.73
C ARG A 150 16.25 -10.45 4.41
N PHE A 151 15.79 -9.69 5.39
CA PHE A 151 15.22 -8.35 5.18
C PHE A 151 15.92 -7.29 6.02
#